data_cc05be96d703fe06395bd03b702ecb63
#
_entry.id   cc05be96d703fe06395bd03b702ecb63
#
_cell.length_a   1.000
_cell.length_b   1.000
_cell.length_c   1.000
_cell.angle_alpha   90.00
_cell.angle_beta   90.00
_cell.angle_gamma   90.00
#
_symmetry.space_group_name_H-M   'P 1'
#
loop_
_entity.id
_entity.type
_entity.pdbx_description
1 polymer ?
#
loop_
_entity_poly.entity_id
_entity_poly.type
_entity_poly.pdbx_seq_one_letter_code
_entity_poly.pdbx_strand_id
1 'polypeptide(L)'
;MRVSRYLSLILLALALDSCSQRDFDFKTEGEKLLRRDAEWADLATAGKDVEKVVSYWTEDAVLIFPGQPVLEGKAAIRAYVTASFNTPGFKIHWVSQRPEFSPDGKLAYMRGTDELTVPGSNGGAMTIHLRGISVWRLDPDKQWRCVVDISNEAPPTTPNS
;
A
#
# COMPACT_ATOMS: atom_id res chain seq x y z
N MET A 1 42.26 -48.90 49.39
CA MET A 1 42.09 -48.14 48.12
C MET A 1 40.63 -47.79 47.91
N ARG A 2 40.25 -46.52 48.12
CA ARG A 2 38.87 -46.04 47.90
C ARG A 2 38.93 -45.03 46.75
N VAL A 3 38.33 -45.38 45.63
CA VAL A 3 38.22 -44.54 44.46
C VAL A 3 36.95 -43.71 44.62
N SER A 4 37.10 -42.42 44.84
CA SER A 4 35.99 -41.44 44.91
C SER A 4 35.57 -41.05 43.52
N ARG A 5 34.33 -41.33 43.14
CA ARG A 5 33.72 -40.91 41.88
C ARG A 5 33.08 -39.53 42.08
N TYR A 6 33.69 -38.48 41.55
CA TYR A 6 33.06 -37.19 41.43
C TYR A 6 32.17 -37.19 40.18
N LEU A 7 30.88 -37.14 40.41
CA LEU A 7 29.86 -36.99 39.38
C LEU A 7 29.67 -35.50 39.16
N SER A 8 30.27 -34.97 38.10
CA SER A 8 30.05 -33.56 37.68
C SER A 8 28.71 -33.44 36.99
N LEU A 9 27.73 -32.84 37.68
CA LEU A 9 26.48 -32.38 37.07
C LEU A 9 26.76 -31.11 36.28
N ILE A 10 26.78 -31.23 34.96
CA ILE A 10 26.74 -30.08 34.06
C ILE A 10 25.26 -29.66 33.94
N LEU A 11 24.85 -28.62 34.63
CA LEU A 11 23.58 -27.93 34.37
C LEU A 11 23.71 -27.16 33.07
N LEU A 12 23.16 -27.70 32.00
CA LEU A 12 22.97 -26.99 30.75
C LEU A 12 21.76 -26.05 30.91
N ALA A 13 22.02 -24.79 31.23
CA ALA A 13 21.02 -23.75 31.23
C ALA A 13 20.63 -23.44 29.78
N LEU A 14 19.53 -24.02 29.31
CA LEU A 14 18.86 -23.62 28.10
C LEU A 14 18.26 -22.24 28.38
N ALA A 15 18.97 -21.19 27.96
CA ALA A 15 18.41 -19.87 27.83
C ALA A 15 17.36 -19.93 26.71
N LEU A 16 16.10 -20.10 27.10
CA LEU A 16 14.97 -19.83 26.24
C LEU A 16 14.95 -18.31 26.01
N ASP A 17 15.61 -17.87 24.92
CA ASP A 17 15.34 -16.56 24.36
C ASP A 17 13.85 -16.54 23.99
N SER A 18 13.02 -16.16 24.95
CA SER A 18 11.65 -15.72 24.71
C SER A 18 11.76 -14.45 23.88
N CYS A 19 11.88 -14.59 22.57
CA CYS A 19 11.64 -13.54 21.63
C CYS A 19 10.17 -13.13 21.87
N SER A 20 9.97 -12.14 22.72
CA SER A 20 8.68 -11.51 22.93
C SER A 20 8.28 -10.93 21.58
N GLN A 21 7.58 -11.72 20.78
CA GLN A 21 6.87 -11.27 19.61
C GLN A 21 5.83 -10.29 20.15
N ARG A 22 6.16 -8.99 20.10
CA ARG A 22 5.17 -7.96 20.46
C ARG A 22 3.97 -8.24 19.57
N ASP A 23 2.84 -8.49 20.20
CA ASP A 23 1.60 -8.67 19.47
C ASP A 23 1.41 -7.51 18.52
N PHE A 24 1.10 -7.82 17.26
CA PHE A 24 0.88 -6.82 16.24
C PHE A 24 -0.36 -6.00 16.62
N ASP A 25 -0.17 -4.71 16.87
CA ASP A 25 -1.27 -3.80 17.22
C ASP A 25 -2.00 -3.36 15.94
N PHE A 26 -2.99 -4.15 15.55
CA PHE A 26 -3.82 -3.91 14.37
C PHE A 26 -4.48 -2.53 14.36
N LYS A 27 -4.85 -2.01 15.50
CA LYS A 27 -5.49 -0.68 15.60
C LYS A 27 -4.49 0.42 15.26
N THR A 28 -3.36 0.43 15.94
CA THR A 28 -2.32 1.45 15.74
C THR A 28 -1.73 1.37 14.33
N GLU A 29 -1.47 0.15 13.82
CA GLU A 29 -0.96 -0.03 12.46
C GLU A 29 -2.00 0.36 11.41
N GLY A 30 -3.28 0.11 11.66
CA GLY A 30 -4.37 0.53 10.78
C GLY A 30 -4.48 2.05 10.66
N GLU A 31 -4.33 2.78 11.78
CA GLU A 31 -4.31 4.24 11.77
C GLU A 31 -3.08 4.80 11.06
N LYS A 32 -1.91 4.17 11.20
CA LYS A 32 -0.69 4.56 10.50
C LYS A 32 -0.84 4.36 8.98
N LEU A 33 -1.34 3.20 8.57
CA LEU A 33 -1.50 2.88 7.16
C LEU A 33 -2.52 3.81 6.50
N LEU A 34 -3.65 4.08 7.15
CA LEU A 34 -4.66 4.99 6.63
C LEU A 34 -4.13 6.43 6.48
N ARG A 35 -3.34 6.92 7.45
CA ARG A 35 -2.68 8.24 7.33
C ARG A 35 -1.67 8.26 6.17
N ARG A 36 -0.88 7.19 6.02
CA ARG A 36 0.10 7.08 4.94
C ARG A 36 -0.56 7.10 3.57
N ASP A 37 -1.69 6.42 3.43
CA ASP A 37 -2.47 6.41 2.20
C ASP A 37 -3.07 7.80 1.89
N ALA A 38 -3.60 8.48 2.88
CA ALA A 38 -4.12 9.85 2.72
C ALA A 38 -3.01 10.83 2.31
N GLU A 39 -1.82 10.75 2.92
CA GLU A 39 -0.65 11.54 2.51
C GLU A 39 -0.27 11.26 1.04
N TRP A 40 -0.38 10.00 0.62
CA TRP A 40 -0.12 9.62 -0.76
C TRP A 40 -1.14 10.21 -1.73
N ALA A 41 -2.43 10.18 -1.38
CA ALA A 41 -3.50 10.80 -2.16
C ALA A 41 -3.29 12.31 -2.33
N ASP A 42 -2.89 13.00 -1.25
CA ASP A 42 -2.59 14.43 -1.29
C ASP A 42 -1.39 14.76 -2.20
N LEU A 43 -0.33 13.96 -2.13
CA LEU A 43 0.85 14.08 -3.01
C LEU A 43 0.50 13.86 -4.49
N ALA A 44 -0.31 12.84 -4.78
CA ALA A 44 -0.78 12.55 -6.14
C ALA A 44 -1.68 13.66 -6.67
N THR A 45 -2.58 14.19 -5.83
CA THR A 45 -3.43 15.32 -6.16
C THR A 45 -2.62 16.58 -6.46
N ALA A 46 -1.55 16.82 -5.71
CA ALA A 46 -0.64 17.95 -5.94
C ALA A 46 0.13 17.84 -7.27
N GLY A 47 0.40 16.62 -7.76
CA GLY A 47 0.98 16.33 -9.06
C GLY A 47 2.37 16.93 -9.30
N LYS A 48 3.19 17.09 -8.24
CA LYS A 48 4.47 17.84 -8.32
C LYS A 48 5.70 16.99 -8.13
N ASP A 49 5.63 15.94 -7.32
CA ASP A 49 6.79 15.14 -6.91
C ASP A 49 6.58 13.68 -7.28
N VAL A 50 6.94 13.34 -8.51
CA VAL A 50 6.84 11.97 -9.06
C VAL A 50 7.58 10.97 -8.19
N GLU A 51 8.81 11.28 -7.78
CA GLU A 51 9.64 10.33 -7.02
C GLU A 51 9.04 10.06 -5.63
N LYS A 52 8.49 11.08 -4.99
CA LYS A 52 7.81 10.91 -3.72
C LYS A 52 6.54 10.05 -3.87
N VAL A 53 5.72 10.31 -4.86
CA VAL A 53 4.51 9.52 -5.15
C VAL A 53 4.89 8.07 -5.45
N VAL A 54 5.89 7.84 -6.30
CA VAL A 54 6.33 6.50 -6.68
C VAL A 54 6.99 5.74 -5.53
N SER A 55 7.50 6.43 -4.51
CA SER A 55 8.11 5.80 -3.33
C SER A 55 7.12 4.99 -2.47
N TYR A 56 5.83 5.16 -2.66
CA TYR A 56 4.80 4.39 -1.96
C TYR A 56 4.60 2.98 -2.51
N TRP A 57 4.99 2.71 -3.76
CA TRP A 57 5.00 1.36 -4.32
C TRP A 57 6.29 0.60 -4.02
N THR A 58 6.17 -0.73 -3.97
CA THR A 58 7.34 -1.62 -3.95
C THR A 58 8.01 -1.68 -5.32
N GLU A 59 9.24 -2.23 -5.40
CA GLU A 59 9.95 -2.39 -6.67
C GLU A 59 9.23 -3.34 -7.64
N ASP A 60 8.54 -4.35 -7.10
CA ASP A 60 7.79 -5.38 -7.79
C ASP A 60 6.27 -5.09 -7.86
N ALA A 61 5.84 -3.86 -7.60
CA ALA A 61 4.43 -3.50 -7.57
C ALA A 61 3.74 -3.68 -8.93
N VAL A 62 2.43 -3.96 -8.86
CA VAL A 62 1.56 -4.07 -10.03
C VAL A 62 0.47 -3.00 -9.94
N LEU A 63 0.29 -2.23 -11.01
CA LEU A 63 -0.79 -1.27 -11.15
C LEU A 63 -1.71 -1.68 -12.31
N ILE A 64 -3.00 -1.82 -12.01
CA ILE A 64 -4.07 -2.11 -12.98
C ILE A 64 -5.03 -0.93 -12.97
N PHE A 65 -5.05 -0.16 -14.04
CA PHE A 65 -5.81 1.07 -14.14
C PHE A 65 -6.64 1.10 -15.43
N PRO A 66 -7.86 1.67 -15.42
CA PRO A 66 -8.72 1.70 -16.61
C PRO A 66 -8.03 2.31 -17.82
N GLY A 67 -8.17 1.65 -18.97
CA GLY A 67 -7.61 2.12 -20.23
C GLY A 67 -6.08 1.98 -20.36
N GLN A 68 -5.42 1.37 -19.39
CA GLN A 68 -3.98 1.10 -19.43
C GLN A 68 -3.70 -0.41 -19.50
N PRO A 69 -2.60 -0.84 -20.13
CA PRO A 69 -2.09 -2.19 -19.91
C PRO A 69 -1.70 -2.37 -18.44
N VAL A 70 -1.58 -3.60 -18.00
CA VAL A 70 -1.04 -3.90 -16.67
C VAL A 70 0.40 -3.35 -16.60
N LEU A 71 0.66 -2.52 -15.59
CA LEU A 71 1.98 -1.94 -15.36
C LEU A 71 2.68 -2.76 -14.27
N GLU A 72 3.76 -3.43 -14.64
CA GLU A 72 4.54 -4.28 -13.75
C GLU A 72 5.87 -3.62 -13.40
N GLY A 73 6.11 -3.50 -12.10
CA GLY A 73 7.31 -2.91 -11.52
C GLY A 73 7.30 -1.38 -11.43
N LYS A 74 8.01 -0.88 -10.45
CA LYS A 74 8.10 0.56 -10.13
C LYS A 74 8.55 1.42 -11.31
N ALA A 75 9.39 0.90 -12.20
CA ALA A 75 9.87 1.66 -13.36
C ALA A 75 8.73 1.97 -14.35
N ALA A 76 7.87 0.98 -14.66
CA ALA A 76 6.71 1.17 -15.50
C ALA A 76 5.69 2.13 -14.88
N ILE A 77 5.44 1.97 -13.57
CA ILE A 77 4.56 2.85 -12.80
C ILE A 77 5.11 4.28 -12.80
N ARG A 78 6.41 4.49 -12.61
CA ARG A 78 7.06 5.82 -12.67
C ARG A 78 6.82 6.49 -14.03
N ALA A 79 7.01 5.75 -15.13
CA ALA A 79 6.78 6.28 -16.47
C ALA A 79 5.33 6.75 -16.63
N TYR A 80 4.37 5.95 -16.17
CA TYR A 80 2.95 6.29 -16.19
C TYR A 80 2.63 7.53 -15.35
N VAL A 81 3.08 7.59 -14.09
CA VAL A 81 2.86 8.75 -13.19
C VAL A 81 3.47 10.02 -13.79
N THR A 82 4.67 9.92 -14.36
CA THR A 82 5.32 11.06 -15.02
C THR A 82 4.50 11.57 -16.20
N ALA A 83 4.02 10.68 -17.07
CA ALA A 83 3.18 11.04 -18.21
C ALA A 83 1.86 11.68 -17.74
N SER A 84 1.23 11.11 -16.71
CA SER A 84 -0.02 11.61 -16.13
C SER A 84 0.13 13.03 -15.58
N PHE A 85 1.18 13.29 -14.78
CA PHE A 85 1.41 14.62 -14.20
C PHE A 85 1.78 15.68 -15.24
N ASN A 86 2.35 15.26 -16.38
CA ASN A 86 2.62 16.15 -17.51
C ASN A 86 1.39 16.39 -18.42
N THR A 87 0.29 15.67 -18.19
CA THR A 87 -0.95 15.85 -18.95
C THR A 87 -1.71 17.06 -18.41
N PRO A 88 -1.95 18.13 -19.21
CA PRO A 88 -2.68 19.29 -18.77
C PRO A 88 -4.08 18.93 -18.25
N GLY A 89 -4.43 19.39 -17.07
CA GLY A 89 -5.75 19.13 -16.46
C GLY A 89 -5.90 17.76 -15.81
N PHE A 90 -4.87 16.90 -15.83
CA PHE A 90 -4.89 15.65 -15.07
C PHE A 90 -4.95 15.92 -13.58
N LYS A 91 -5.87 15.27 -12.89
CA LYS A 91 -5.94 15.21 -11.43
C LYS A 91 -6.42 13.84 -11.00
N ILE A 92 -5.90 13.38 -9.89
CA ILE A 92 -6.37 12.16 -9.23
C ILE A 92 -6.42 12.40 -7.73
N HIS A 93 -7.48 11.93 -7.11
CA HIS A 93 -7.63 11.90 -5.66
C HIS A 93 -8.40 10.66 -5.27
N TRP A 94 -8.10 10.09 -4.11
CA TRP A 94 -8.83 8.95 -3.58
C TRP A 94 -9.05 9.06 -2.08
N VAL A 95 -10.04 8.30 -1.61
CA VAL A 95 -10.33 8.12 -0.19
C VAL A 95 -10.47 6.64 0.09
N SER A 96 -9.63 6.12 0.96
CA SER A 96 -9.62 4.72 1.36
C SER A 96 -10.44 4.49 2.64
N GLN A 97 -11.05 3.30 2.72
CA GLN A 97 -11.65 2.78 3.92
C GLN A 97 -10.57 2.21 4.86
N ARG A 98 -10.96 1.85 6.08
CA ARG A 98 -10.03 1.23 7.04
C ARG A 98 -9.40 -0.02 6.45
N PRO A 99 -8.09 -0.24 6.68
CA PRO A 99 -7.39 -1.44 6.22
C PRO A 99 -7.89 -2.69 6.92
N GLU A 100 -7.91 -3.78 6.17
CA GLU A 100 -8.10 -5.13 6.67
C GLU A 100 -6.77 -5.88 6.52
N PHE A 101 -6.36 -6.59 7.59
CA PHE A 101 -5.03 -7.18 7.69
C PHE A 101 -5.05 -8.70 7.55
N SER A 102 -3.95 -9.26 7.05
CA SER A 102 -3.66 -10.69 7.20
C SER A 102 -3.45 -11.04 8.68
N PRO A 103 -3.69 -12.30 9.10
CA PRO A 103 -3.54 -12.71 10.50
C PRO A 103 -2.15 -12.47 11.10
N ASP A 104 -1.11 -12.48 10.27
CA ASP A 104 0.27 -12.23 10.68
C ASP A 104 0.66 -10.73 10.64
N GLY A 105 -0.26 -9.84 10.25
CA GLY A 105 -0.05 -8.41 10.18
C GLY A 105 0.94 -7.95 9.11
N LYS A 106 1.32 -8.80 8.15
CA LYS A 106 2.33 -8.44 7.13
C LYS A 106 1.74 -7.91 5.84
N LEU A 107 0.48 -8.22 5.59
CA LEU A 107 -0.29 -7.70 4.47
C LEU A 107 -1.52 -6.98 4.97
N ALA A 108 -1.95 -5.99 4.22
CA ALA A 108 -3.24 -5.33 4.42
C ALA A 108 -3.84 -4.99 3.05
N TYR A 109 -5.15 -4.86 2.99
CA TYR A 109 -5.79 -4.25 1.84
C TYR A 109 -6.73 -3.14 2.27
N MET A 110 -6.90 -2.16 1.41
CA MET A 110 -7.89 -1.10 1.58
C MET A 110 -8.77 -1.02 0.33
N ARG A 111 -10.06 -0.79 0.55
CA ARG A 111 -11.01 -0.45 -0.51
C ARG A 111 -11.14 1.06 -0.55
N GLY A 112 -11.27 1.64 -1.74
CA GLY A 112 -11.38 3.07 -1.91
C GLY A 112 -12.28 3.48 -3.06
N THR A 113 -12.52 4.77 -3.13
CA THR A 113 -13.13 5.45 -4.28
C THR A 113 -12.20 6.54 -4.76
N ASP A 114 -12.06 6.66 -6.08
CA ASP A 114 -11.15 7.60 -6.68
C ASP A 114 -11.92 8.55 -7.61
N GLU A 115 -11.45 9.76 -7.72
CA GLU A 115 -11.88 10.75 -8.72
C GLU A 115 -10.70 11.04 -9.64
N LEU A 116 -10.85 10.66 -10.90
CA LEU A 116 -9.87 10.91 -11.95
C LEU A 116 -10.39 11.99 -12.89
N THR A 117 -9.68 13.11 -13.00
CA THR A 117 -9.99 14.16 -13.98
C THR A 117 -8.95 14.09 -15.10
N VAL A 118 -9.43 14.04 -16.34
CA VAL A 118 -8.63 14.01 -17.56
C VAL A 118 -9.18 15.02 -18.58
N PRO A 119 -8.40 15.42 -19.59
CA PRO A 119 -8.92 16.19 -20.71
C PRO A 119 -10.02 15.43 -21.44
N GLY A 120 -11.18 16.06 -21.61
CA GLY A 120 -12.28 15.52 -22.40
C GLY A 120 -12.11 15.77 -23.91
N SER A 121 -12.81 15.00 -24.74
CA SER A 121 -12.75 15.10 -26.22
C SER A 121 -13.24 16.44 -26.77
N ASN A 122 -14.01 17.18 -26.02
CA ASN A 122 -14.53 18.51 -26.38
C ASN A 122 -13.67 19.68 -25.87
N GLY A 123 -12.46 19.40 -25.36
CA GLY A 123 -11.55 20.39 -24.79
C GLY A 123 -11.87 20.82 -23.35
N GLY A 124 -12.95 20.31 -22.75
CA GLY A 124 -13.27 20.47 -21.34
C GLY A 124 -12.59 19.40 -20.46
N ALA A 125 -12.80 19.48 -19.14
CA ALA A 125 -12.40 18.45 -18.22
C ALA A 125 -13.49 17.36 -18.12
N MET A 126 -13.07 16.11 -17.99
CA MET A 126 -13.95 14.97 -17.73
C MET A 126 -13.52 14.31 -16.41
N THR A 127 -14.46 14.15 -15.48
CA THR A 127 -14.22 13.44 -14.23
C THR A 127 -14.81 12.02 -14.32
N ILE A 128 -13.99 11.04 -13.99
CA ILE A 128 -14.34 9.63 -13.96
C ILE A 128 -14.30 9.18 -12.50
N HIS A 129 -15.39 8.59 -12.03
CA HIS A 129 -15.44 8.00 -10.70
C HIS A 129 -14.99 6.54 -10.78
N LEU A 130 -14.04 6.19 -9.93
CA LEU A 130 -13.47 4.85 -9.87
C LEU A 130 -13.72 4.25 -8.47
N ARG A 131 -13.54 2.95 -8.41
CA ARG A 131 -13.45 2.18 -7.17
C ARG A 131 -12.27 1.24 -7.27
N GLY A 132 -11.56 1.05 -6.16
CA GLY A 132 -10.32 0.31 -6.19
C GLY A 132 -10.04 -0.49 -4.94
N ILE A 133 -9.00 -1.28 -5.05
CA ILE A 133 -8.37 -2.01 -3.95
C ILE A 133 -6.87 -1.78 -4.06
N SER A 134 -6.28 -1.32 -2.97
CA SER A 134 -4.83 -1.31 -2.78
C SER A 134 -4.41 -2.39 -1.80
N VAL A 135 -3.39 -3.17 -2.15
CA VAL A 135 -2.78 -4.18 -1.28
C VAL A 135 -1.43 -3.68 -0.83
N TRP A 136 -1.21 -3.72 0.47
CA TRP A 136 -0.02 -3.18 1.13
C TRP A 136 0.76 -4.27 1.85
N ARG A 137 2.08 -4.17 1.80
CA ARG A 137 3.02 -5.04 2.49
C ARG A 137 3.81 -4.24 3.52
N LEU A 138 3.94 -4.81 4.71
CA LEU A 138 4.87 -4.28 5.71
C LEU A 138 6.27 -4.81 5.42
N ASP A 139 7.11 -3.94 4.89
CA ASP A 139 8.48 -4.30 4.53
C ASP A 139 9.39 -4.43 5.79
N PRO A 140 10.58 -5.05 5.68
CA PRO A 140 11.49 -5.24 6.82
C PRO A 140 11.90 -3.95 7.52
N ASP A 141 11.91 -2.83 6.81
CA ASP A 141 12.19 -1.48 7.35
C ASP A 141 10.99 -0.86 8.10
N LYS A 142 9.93 -1.64 8.32
CA LYS A 142 8.69 -1.22 8.99
C LYS A 142 7.90 -0.14 8.24
N GLN A 143 8.11 -0.02 6.94
CA GLN A 143 7.31 0.84 6.08
C GLN A 143 6.26 0.02 5.32
N TRP A 144 5.04 0.53 5.31
CA TRP A 144 3.98 0.01 4.46
C TRP A 144 4.20 0.49 3.02
N ARG A 145 4.22 -0.44 2.05
CA ARG A 145 4.27 -0.11 0.61
C ARG A 145 3.19 -0.86 -0.14
N CYS A 146 2.62 -0.18 -1.13
CA CYS A 146 1.63 -0.78 -2.02
C CYS A 146 2.32 -1.77 -2.95
N VAL A 147 1.82 -3.01 -2.99
CA VAL A 147 2.30 -4.08 -3.86
C VAL A 147 1.38 -4.32 -5.04
N VAL A 148 0.08 -4.06 -4.87
CA VAL A 148 -0.93 -4.14 -5.94
C VAL A 148 -1.90 -2.99 -5.77
N ASP A 149 -2.15 -2.29 -6.85
CA ASP A 149 -3.12 -1.19 -6.90
C ASP A 149 -4.04 -1.43 -8.10
N ILE A 150 -5.32 -1.58 -7.85
CA ILE A 150 -6.32 -1.92 -8.85
C ILE A 150 -7.47 -0.94 -8.75
N SER A 151 -7.77 -0.25 -9.85
CA SER A 151 -8.97 0.57 -9.97
C SER A 151 -9.77 0.22 -11.22
N ASN A 152 -11.07 0.35 -11.13
CA ASN A 152 -12.00 0.22 -12.25
C ASN A 152 -13.11 1.27 -12.15
N GLU A 153 -13.75 1.57 -13.26
CA GLU A 153 -14.84 2.53 -13.27
C GLU A 153 -15.99 2.10 -12.35
N ALA A 154 -16.48 3.05 -11.57
CA ALA A 154 -17.67 2.85 -10.75
C ALA A 154 -18.92 2.77 -11.66
N PRO A 155 -19.93 1.96 -11.30
CA PRO A 155 -21.19 1.99 -12.01
C PRO A 155 -21.78 3.40 -11.97
N PRO A 156 -22.56 3.82 -13.01
CA PRO A 156 -23.30 5.04 -12.94
C PRO A 156 -24.18 5.08 -11.69
N THR A 157 -24.14 6.18 -10.94
CA THR A 157 -25.08 6.38 -9.84
C THR A 157 -26.48 6.53 -10.45
N THR A 158 -27.32 5.52 -10.30
CA THR A 158 -28.74 5.65 -10.64
C THR A 158 -29.33 6.65 -9.66
N PRO A 159 -29.93 7.76 -10.10
CA PRO A 159 -30.67 8.63 -9.18
C PRO A 159 -31.75 7.77 -8.51
N ASN A 160 -31.77 7.73 -7.19
CA ASN A 160 -32.85 7.12 -6.46
C ASN A 160 -34.14 7.84 -6.86
N SER A 161 -35.02 7.12 -7.57
CA SER A 161 -36.38 7.55 -7.93
C SER A 161 -37.27 7.60 -6.70
#